data_b3c0adceacc0823e92b5264702939c0a
#
_entry.id   b3c0adceacc0823e92b5264702939c0a
#
_cell.length_a   1.000
_cell.length_b   1.000
_cell.length_c   1.000
_cell.angle_alpha   90.00
_cell.angle_beta   90.00
_cell.angle_gamma   90.00
#
_symmetry.space_group_name_H-M   'P 1'
#
loop_
_entity.id
_entity.type
_entity.pdbx_description
1 polymer ?
#
loop_
_entity_poly.entity_id
_entity_poly.type
_entity_poly.pdbx_seq_one_letter_code
_entity_poly.pdbx_strand_id
1 'polypeptide(L)'
;TYQKGKGRPEFSASGFNPIFALIYTPRSINLHEMKNIFDEEGNILDWYSKPLTVVNNPYAATSLTGNQDVTNRVNGFASLTYDISSWLKAMVRFGGDTYGKKTEKWIRHGLISSSGYSDGRFSTGQYNMTEYNVDFLVTAQKDNIADSKFSGSLSVGGNKMNRKYNTFVATAEGLNIPELYTIQNGISQTTSTYNSQKEVQSLYALGQLSWDNYLFFDVTVRNDWSSTLPKNNRSFLYPSFSLGWAVTDMLTKFKVNVPEWISFGKLRASYAEAGNDTDPYQLLSVLSTVSNMAGGQMGVAEPSTKTNANLKPEIIKSMEFGADVRFFDNRLGFDVTYYDKRAYNQIISMPSSITSGYSAKYINAGRVDNWGWELQVNAVPVRTKDWDWNVWVNFAKNSSKIVELTEGVESITLAQPMGQNCYVRATVGEPYGQIYTNGFKYDDNGNRLVGDDGKYIVDNTLRVSGNMNPDWTAGIGSTLRWKNLSFGFLIDVRYGGDVYLQSMMRLQSNGQTKETVAGREEYYTTGKGLISQGVNVNTGLPNTVELDPTTYWGQFYGIIGNYIYDTTNVRLRELNLTWTLPDKWFAKTIIR
;
A
#
# COMPACT_ATOMS: atom_id res chain seq x y z
N THR A 1 -13.66 17.31 -9.59
CA THR A 1 -14.21 16.65 -8.40
C THR A 1 -13.98 17.55 -7.19
N TYR A 2 -15.01 17.81 -6.42
CA TYR A 2 -14.94 18.48 -5.12
C TYR A 2 -15.04 17.42 -4.03
N GLN A 3 -14.09 17.38 -3.11
CA GLN A 3 -14.12 16.48 -1.97
C GLN A 3 -13.83 17.26 -0.70
N LYS A 4 -14.76 17.21 0.26
CA LYS A 4 -14.57 17.73 1.61
C LYS A 4 -14.50 16.56 2.58
N GLY A 5 -13.35 16.38 3.21
CA GLY A 5 -13.12 15.41 4.28
C GLY A 5 -13.19 16.12 5.62
N LYS A 6 -14.08 15.67 6.53
CA LYS A 6 -13.86 15.87 7.96
C LYS A 6 -13.00 14.71 8.42
N GLY A 7 -11.76 15.00 8.73
CA GLY A 7 -10.83 14.01 9.24
C GLY A 7 -11.19 13.61 10.67
N ARG A 8 -10.84 12.40 10.98
CA ARG A 8 -10.84 11.88 12.34
C ARG A 8 -9.56 12.36 13.05
N PRO A 9 -9.49 12.30 14.39
CA PRO A 9 -8.25 12.55 15.13
C PRO A 9 -7.08 11.75 14.55
N GLU A 10 -5.89 12.29 14.69
CA GLU A 10 -4.68 11.67 14.13
C GLU A 10 -4.45 10.29 14.74
N PHE A 11 -4.45 9.24 13.89
CA PHE A 11 -4.19 7.86 14.31
C PHE A 11 -2.68 7.60 14.37
N SER A 12 -2.00 8.26 15.28
CA SER A 12 -0.66 7.85 15.68
C SER A 12 -0.73 7.09 17.00
N ALA A 13 0.33 6.38 17.39
CA ALA A 13 0.45 5.79 18.72
C ALA A 13 0.75 6.87 19.77
N SER A 14 -0.02 7.94 19.75
CA SER A 14 0.09 9.09 20.66
C SER A 14 -1.13 9.20 21.55
N GLY A 15 -1.03 9.99 22.60
CA GLY A 15 -2.14 10.28 23.50
C GLY A 15 -3.39 10.85 22.84
N PHE A 16 -3.31 11.29 21.60
CA PHE A 16 -4.42 11.81 20.81
C PHE A 16 -5.20 10.73 20.03
N ASN A 17 -4.75 9.48 20.08
CA ASN A 17 -5.45 8.36 19.45
C ASN A 17 -6.50 7.77 20.40
N PRO A 18 -7.82 7.89 20.12
CA PRO A 18 -8.86 7.40 21.02
C PRO A 18 -8.86 5.87 21.19
N ILE A 19 -8.43 5.10 20.17
CA ILE A 19 -8.29 3.64 20.28
C ILE A 19 -7.14 3.30 21.23
N PHE A 20 -6.03 4.03 21.13
CA PHE A 20 -4.90 3.87 22.03
C PHE A 20 -5.31 4.21 23.47
N ALA A 21 -6.06 5.28 23.67
CA ALA A 21 -6.62 5.64 24.95
C ALA A 21 -7.50 4.53 25.55
N LEU A 22 -8.37 3.92 24.74
CA LEU A 22 -9.23 2.81 25.18
C LEU A 22 -8.43 1.57 25.60
N ILE A 23 -7.33 1.25 24.91
CA ILE A 23 -6.43 0.14 25.28
C ILE A 23 -5.81 0.35 26.67
N TYR A 24 -5.55 1.59 27.05
CA TYR A 24 -4.96 1.94 28.34
C TYR A 24 -5.99 2.28 29.43
N THR A 25 -7.27 2.38 29.11
CA THR A 25 -8.31 2.67 30.09
C THR A 25 -8.51 1.48 31.03
N PRO A 26 -8.32 1.65 32.35
CA PRO A 26 -8.58 0.58 33.33
C PRO A 26 -10.04 0.09 33.27
N ARG A 27 -10.25 -1.21 33.46
CA ARG A 27 -11.57 -1.84 33.46
C ARG A 27 -12.50 -1.35 34.58
N SER A 28 -11.94 -0.78 35.64
CA SER A 28 -12.66 -0.20 36.76
C SER A 28 -13.30 1.16 36.43
N ILE A 29 -12.89 1.80 35.31
CA ILE A 29 -13.43 3.09 34.92
C ILE A 29 -14.67 2.90 34.04
N ASN A 30 -15.74 3.60 34.40
CA ASN A 30 -16.96 3.63 33.60
C ASN A 30 -16.78 4.56 32.39
N LEU A 31 -16.68 3.97 31.21
CA LEU A 31 -16.52 4.74 29.97
C LEU A 31 -17.66 5.74 29.72
N HIS A 32 -18.86 5.49 30.25
CA HIS A 32 -19.98 6.42 30.09
C HIS A 32 -19.76 7.73 30.84
N GLU A 33 -19.13 7.67 32.02
CA GLU A 33 -18.82 8.84 32.84
C GLU A 33 -17.70 9.69 32.21
N MET A 34 -16.81 9.07 31.45
CA MET A 34 -15.74 9.76 30.70
C MET A 34 -16.24 10.74 29.64
N LYS A 35 -17.55 10.76 29.35
CA LYS A 35 -18.18 11.80 28.52
C LYS A 35 -18.10 13.19 29.16
N ASN A 36 -18.01 13.25 30.48
CA ASN A 36 -17.63 14.47 31.17
C ASN A 36 -16.14 14.73 30.92
N ILE A 37 -15.85 15.66 30.02
CA ILE A 37 -14.49 15.96 29.59
C ILE A 37 -13.86 17.02 30.49
N PHE A 38 -14.67 17.90 31.08
CA PHE A 38 -14.25 19.07 31.83
C PHE A 38 -14.72 19.01 33.28
N ASP A 39 -13.88 19.58 34.18
CA ASP A 39 -14.27 19.94 35.55
C ASP A 39 -15.10 21.23 35.57
N GLU A 40 -15.49 21.67 36.77
CA GLU A 40 -16.26 22.93 36.98
C GLU A 40 -15.48 24.19 36.59
N GLU A 41 -14.15 24.13 36.64
CA GLU A 41 -13.22 25.20 36.26
C GLU A 41 -12.91 25.19 34.75
N GLY A 42 -13.36 24.19 33.99
CA GLY A 42 -13.14 24.06 32.54
C GLY A 42 -11.83 23.41 32.15
N ASN A 43 -11.10 22.79 33.10
CA ASN A 43 -9.93 21.98 32.81
C ASN A 43 -10.33 20.60 32.33
N ILE A 44 -9.46 19.95 31.55
CA ILE A 44 -9.70 18.59 31.06
C ILE A 44 -9.56 17.62 32.24
N LEU A 45 -10.61 16.85 32.51
CA LEU A 45 -10.61 15.82 33.54
C LEU A 45 -9.62 14.70 33.23
N ASP A 46 -8.71 14.49 34.18
CA ASP A 46 -7.83 13.33 34.18
C ASP A 46 -8.50 12.18 34.93
N TRP A 47 -9.07 11.24 34.17
CA TRP A 47 -9.76 10.05 34.70
C TRP A 47 -8.81 8.97 35.21
N TYR A 48 -7.51 9.13 35.02
CA TYR A 48 -6.50 8.16 35.42
C TYR A 48 -5.71 8.71 36.61
N SER A 49 -5.69 7.97 37.70
CA SER A 49 -4.82 8.27 38.85
C SER A 49 -3.38 7.88 38.48
N LYS A 50 -2.65 8.84 38.04
CA LYS A 50 -1.20 8.95 37.78
C LYS A 50 -0.31 7.71 37.70
N PRO A 51 0.71 7.78 36.83
CA PRO A 51 0.95 8.77 35.78
C PRO A 51 0.82 8.16 34.40
N LEU A 52 -0.38 8.05 33.86
CA LEU A 52 -0.53 7.70 32.45
C LEU A 52 -0.28 8.96 31.63
N THR A 53 0.97 9.38 31.56
CA THR A 53 1.43 10.57 30.83
C THR A 53 1.35 10.44 29.30
N VAL A 54 0.69 9.41 28.77
CA VAL A 54 0.68 9.09 27.33
C VAL A 54 -0.70 9.03 26.70
N VAL A 55 -1.80 9.05 27.48
CA VAL A 55 -3.15 8.87 26.93
C VAL A 55 -4.15 9.87 27.51
N ASN A 56 -5.02 10.37 26.67
CA ASN A 56 -6.14 11.22 27.04
C ASN A 56 -7.39 10.39 27.26
N ASN A 57 -8.40 10.99 27.92
CA ASN A 57 -9.77 10.54 27.83
C ASN A 57 -10.14 10.35 26.33
N PRO A 58 -10.64 9.18 25.90
CA PRO A 58 -10.96 8.91 24.49
C PRO A 58 -11.99 9.88 23.90
N TYR A 59 -12.93 10.39 24.71
CA TYR A 59 -13.87 11.43 24.28
C TYR A 59 -13.18 12.78 24.09
N ALA A 60 -12.25 13.14 24.99
CA ALA A 60 -11.43 14.34 24.83
C ALA A 60 -10.55 14.26 23.59
N ALA A 61 -9.87 13.15 23.38
CA ALA A 61 -9.07 12.92 22.17
C ALA A 61 -9.89 13.05 20.89
N THR A 62 -11.16 12.65 20.90
CA THR A 62 -12.04 12.69 19.72
C THR A 62 -12.65 14.05 19.47
N SER A 63 -12.99 14.81 20.54
CA SER A 63 -13.73 16.08 20.43
C SER A 63 -12.83 17.31 20.44
N LEU A 64 -11.68 17.25 21.12
CA LEU A 64 -10.77 18.37 21.32
C LEU A 64 -9.56 18.36 20.35
N THR A 65 -9.49 17.37 19.50
CA THR A 65 -8.57 17.32 18.36
C THR A 65 -9.36 17.17 17.07
N GLY A 66 -8.74 17.52 15.97
CA GLY A 66 -9.34 17.23 14.68
C GLY A 66 -8.46 17.62 13.52
N ASN A 67 -8.88 17.17 12.36
CA ASN A 67 -8.35 17.59 11.08
C ASN A 67 -9.49 17.68 10.06
N GLN A 68 -9.34 18.57 9.13
CA GLN A 68 -10.20 18.63 7.97
C GLN A 68 -9.36 18.92 6.73
N ASP A 69 -9.81 18.41 5.60
CA ASP A 69 -9.25 18.75 4.31
C ASP A 69 -10.34 19.04 3.28
N VAL A 70 -10.02 19.93 2.38
CA VAL A 70 -10.84 20.24 1.22
C VAL A 70 -9.96 20.11 -0.01
N THR A 71 -10.37 19.25 -0.94
CA THR A 71 -9.67 19.02 -2.20
C THR A 71 -10.57 19.41 -3.37
N ASN A 72 -10.08 20.31 -4.19
CA ASN A 72 -10.65 20.63 -5.50
C ASN A 72 -9.75 20.06 -6.58
N ARG A 73 -10.27 19.20 -7.45
CA ARG A 73 -9.52 18.58 -8.54
C ARG A 73 -10.26 18.72 -9.86
N VAL A 74 -9.54 19.14 -10.87
CA VAL A 74 -9.99 19.16 -12.25
C VAL A 74 -9.03 18.34 -13.07
N ASN A 75 -9.54 17.34 -13.78
CA ASN A 75 -8.77 16.56 -14.74
C ASN A 75 -9.58 16.34 -16.01
N GLY A 76 -8.89 16.30 -17.13
CA GLY A 76 -9.53 16.10 -18.42
C GLY A 76 -8.51 16.12 -19.55
N PHE A 77 -8.99 15.86 -20.74
CA PHE A 77 -8.19 15.97 -21.94
C PHE A 77 -9.06 16.47 -23.12
N ALA A 78 -8.39 17.05 -24.09
CA ALA A 78 -8.93 17.34 -25.41
C ALA A 78 -8.03 16.69 -26.45
N SER A 79 -8.62 16.07 -27.46
CA SER A 79 -7.89 15.47 -28.58
C SER A 79 -8.49 15.90 -29.91
N LEU A 80 -7.61 16.14 -30.87
CA LEU A 80 -7.95 16.40 -32.25
C LEU A 80 -7.34 15.27 -33.09
N THR A 81 -8.17 14.55 -33.81
CA THR A 81 -7.74 13.52 -34.78
C THR A 81 -8.10 14.00 -36.18
N TYR A 82 -7.14 13.90 -37.09
CA TYR A 82 -7.31 14.27 -38.48
C TYR A 82 -6.96 13.08 -39.39
N ASP A 83 -7.92 12.69 -40.21
CA ASP A 83 -7.72 11.63 -41.22
C ASP A 83 -7.09 12.28 -42.46
N ILE A 84 -5.76 12.11 -42.60
CA ILE A 84 -4.99 12.67 -43.74
C ILE A 84 -5.35 11.91 -45.02
N SER A 85 -5.54 10.62 -44.91
CA SER A 85 -5.99 9.72 -45.96
C SER A 85 -6.72 8.52 -45.38
N SER A 86 -7.24 7.61 -46.20
CA SER A 86 -7.90 6.37 -45.75
C SER A 86 -7.00 5.44 -44.94
N TRP A 87 -5.67 5.61 -45.02
CA TRP A 87 -4.69 4.76 -44.35
C TRP A 87 -3.78 5.53 -43.37
N LEU A 88 -3.87 6.87 -43.32
CA LEU A 88 -2.98 7.73 -42.51
C LEU A 88 -3.80 8.69 -41.64
N LYS A 89 -3.59 8.63 -40.32
CA LYS A 89 -4.23 9.49 -39.31
C LYS A 89 -3.18 10.20 -38.47
N ALA A 90 -3.47 11.42 -38.06
CA ALA A 90 -2.67 12.15 -37.09
C ALA A 90 -3.55 12.58 -35.91
N MET A 91 -3.03 12.47 -34.71
CA MET A 91 -3.71 12.88 -33.48
C MET A 91 -2.78 13.77 -32.65
N VAL A 92 -3.36 14.82 -32.08
CA VAL A 92 -2.75 15.63 -31.02
C VAL A 92 -3.69 15.60 -29.83
N ARG A 93 -3.16 15.37 -28.64
CA ARG A 93 -3.91 15.35 -27.38
C ARG A 93 -3.23 16.23 -26.35
N PHE A 94 -4.01 17.04 -25.69
CA PHE A 94 -3.64 17.79 -24.49
C PHE A 94 -4.41 17.24 -23.31
N GLY A 95 -3.70 16.79 -22.27
CA GLY A 95 -4.27 16.34 -21.00
C GLY A 95 -3.79 17.21 -19.86
N GLY A 96 -4.66 17.45 -18.90
CA GLY A 96 -4.35 18.20 -17.69
C GLY A 96 -4.97 17.57 -16.44
N ASP A 97 -4.23 17.61 -15.33
CA ASP A 97 -4.70 17.25 -14.02
C ASP A 97 -4.19 18.28 -13.01
N THR A 98 -5.08 18.93 -12.30
CA THR A 98 -4.72 19.91 -11.27
C THR A 98 -5.56 19.72 -10.03
N TYR A 99 -4.93 19.77 -8.87
CA TYR A 99 -5.67 19.84 -7.62
C TYR A 99 -5.06 20.87 -6.67
N GLY A 100 -5.96 21.49 -5.89
CA GLY A 100 -5.62 22.26 -4.70
C GLY A 100 -6.25 21.61 -3.48
N LYS A 101 -5.43 21.26 -2.50
CA LYS A 101 -5.87 20.71 -1.22
C LYS A 101 -5.52 21.66 -0.09
N LYS A 102 -6.52 22.06 0.70
CA LYS A 102 -6.35 22.79 1.95
C LYS A 102 -6.55 21.82 3.11
N THR A 103 -5.65 21.84 4.08
CA THR A 103 -5.76 21.06 5.33
C THR A 103 -5.76 21.98 6.53
N GLU A 104 -6.48 21.60 7.57
CA GLU A 104 -6.44 22.24 8.89
C GLU A 104 -6.40 21.14 9.94
N LYS A 105 -5.49 21.27 10.92
CA LYS A 105 -5.34 20.35 12.05
C LYS A 105 -5.28 21.14 13.32
N TRP A 106 -5.91 20.66 14.38
CA TRP A 106 -5.89 21.32 15.69
C TRP A 106 -5.83 20.33 16.84
N ILE A 107 -5.19 20.76 17.90
CA ILE A 107 -5.11 20.11 19.20
C ILE A 107 -5.38 21.19 20.24
N ARG A 108 -6.36 20.97 21.14
CA ARG A 108 -6.66 21.89 22.20
C ARG A 108 -5.55 21.89 23.26
N HIS A 109 -5.32 23.04 23.89
CA HIS A 109 -4.48 23.16 25.07
C HIS A 109 -4.99 22.25 26.22
N GLY A 110 -4.08 21.68 27.00
CA GLY A 110 -4.40 20.86 28.17
C GLY A 110 -4.54 19.37 27.91
N LEU A 111 -4.50 18.90 26.64
CA LEU A 111 -4.45 17.48 26.33
C LEU A 111 -3.06 16.89 26.64
N ILE A 112 -3.02 15.62 27.05
CA ILE A 112 -1.79 14.90 27.36
C ILE A 112 -1.05 14.56 26.06
N SER A 113 0.26 14.84 26.02
CA SER A 113 1.17 14.45 24.95
C SER A 113 2.30 13.57 25.49
N SER A 114 3.16 13.05 24.63
CA SER A 114 4.32 12.24 25.03
C SER A 114 5.35 13.00 25.88
N SER A 115 5.31 14.33 25.87
CA SER A 115 6.23 15.22 26.60
C SER A 115 5.56 15.98 27.75
N GLY A 116 4.34 15.63 28.12
CA GLY A 116 3.55 16.32 29.14
C GLY A 116 2.23 16.84 28.61
N TYR A 117 1.73 17.95 29.14
CA TYR A 117 0.52 18.59 28.63
C TYR A 117 0.82 19.38 27.36
N SER A 118 -0.10 19.31 26.40
CA SER A 118 -0.03 20.08 25.17
C SER A 118 -0.42 21.54 25.43
N ASP A 119 0.41 22.47 24.98
CA ASP A 119 0.09 23.89 24.97
C ASP A 119 -0.87 24.29 23.84
N GLY A 120 -1.44 23.29 23.17
CA GLY A 120 -2.29 23.49 22.01
C GLY A 120 -1.50 23.67 20.71
N ARG A 121 -2.14 23.30 19.59
CA ARG A 121 -1.52 23.40 18.27
C ARG A 121 -2.57 23.69 17.21
N PHE A 122 -2.22 24.52 16.25
CA PHE A 122 -2.98 24.68 15.02
C PHE A 122 -2.04 24.63 13.81
N SER A 123 -2.42 23.89 12.78
CA SER A 123 -1.67 23.83 11.53
C SER A 123 -2.60 23.96 10.34
N THR A 124 -2.24 24.79 9.37
CA THR A 124 -2.92 24.90 8.10
C THR A 124 -1.93 24.65 6.95
N GLY A 125 -2.35 23.88 5.95
CA GLY A 125 -1.52 23.53 4.80
C GLY A 125 -2.24 23.75 3.49
N GLN A 126 -1.50 24.20 2.49
CA GLN A 126 -1.93 24.25 1.10
C GLN A 126 -1.01 23.37 0.25
N TYR A 127 -1.61 22.51 -0.55
CA TYR A 127 -0.92 21.54 -1.41
C TYR A 127 -1.49 21.69 -2.81
N ASN A 128 -0.68 22.10 -3.75
CA ASN A 128 -1.11 22.30 -5.14
C ASN A 128 -0.28 21.43 -6.07
N MET A 129 -0.95 20.67 -6.91
CA MET A 129 -0.33 19.90 -7.97
C MET A 129 -0.93 20.29 -9.31
N THR A 130 -0.08 20.45 -10.29
CA THR A 130 -0.48 20.64 -11.69
C THR A 130 0.37 19.74 -12.55
N GLU A 131 -0.28 18.89 -13.33
CA GLU A 131 0.35 18.08 -14.35
C GLU A 131 -0.32 18.34 -15.69
N TYR A 132 0.49 18.48 -16.73
CA TYR A 132 -0.01 18.49 -18.08
C TYR A 132 0.79 17.53 -18.96
N ASN A 133 0.09 16.94 -19.92
CA ASN A 133 0.62 16.03 -20.92
C ASN A 133 0.24 16.54 -22.30
N VAL A 134 1.20 16.59 -23.19
CA VAL A 134 0.99 16.87 -24.62
C VAL A 134 1.49 15.67 -25.41
N ASP A 135 0.59 15.08 -26.18
CA ASP A 135 0.87 13.90 -26.99
C ASP A 135 0.64 14.22 -28.47
N PHE A 136 1.47 13.63 -29.32
CA PHE A 136 1.15 13.50 -30.74
C PHE A 136 1.30 12.05 -31.18
N LEU A 137 0.51 11.61 -32.13
CA LEU A 137 0.55 10.27 -32.69
C LEU A 137 0.19 10.32 -34.16
N VAL A 138 1.03 9.73 -35.01
CA VAL A 138 0.76 9.51 -36.43
C VAL A 138 0.66 8.02 -36.66
N THR A 139 -0.45 7.55 -37.17
CA THR A 139 -0.75 6.13 -37.41
C THR A 139 -1.00 5.89 -38.88
N ALA A 140 -0.21 4.99 -39.47
CA ALA A 140 -0.47 4.40 -40.77
C ALA A 140 -1.05 2.99 -40.57
N GLN A 141 -2.19 2.70 -41.18
CA GLN A 141 -2.86 1.40 -41.08
C GLN A 141 -3.31 0.95 -42.47
N LYS A 142 -3.09 -0.30 -42.78
CA LYS A 142 -3.56 -0.89 -44.04
C LYS A 142 -3.91 -2.37 -43.85
N ASP A 143 -5.07 -2.72 -44.33
CA ASP A 143 -5.50 -4.13 -44.44
C ASP A 143 -5.09 -4.70 -45.80
N ASN A 144 -4.84 -5.99 -45.85
CA ASN A 144 -4.45 -6.73 -47.06
C ASN A 144 -3.29 -6.07 -47.81
N ILE A 145 -2.18 -5.81 -47.09
CA ILE A 145 -0.98 -5.15 -47.63
C ILE A 145 -0.52 -5.89 -48.90
N ALA A 146 -0.40 -5.16 -50.03
CA ALA A 146 -0.01 -5.71 -51.33
C ALA A 146 -0.83 -6.91 -51.76
N ASP A 147 -2.15 -6.85 -51.54
CA ASP A 147 -3.12 -7.93 -51.85
C ASP A 147 -2.80 -9.27 -51.19
N SER A 148 -2.04 -9.22 -50.10
CA SER A 148 -1.71 -10.39 -49.29
C SER A 148 -2.64 -10.56 -48.10
N LYS A 149 -2.41 -11.58 -47.29
CA LYS A 149 -3.12 -11.84 -46.04
C LYS A 149 -2.58 -11.05 -44.87
N PHE A 150 -1.63 -10.16 -45.07
CA PHE A 150 -1.06 -9.29 -44.03
C PHE A 150 -1.90 -8.03 -43.89
N SER A 151 -2.26 -7.71 -42.63
CA SER A 151 -2.77 -6.39 -42.24
C SER A 151 -1.89 -5.83 -41.13
N GLY A 152 -1.72 -4.54 -41.10
CA GLY A 152 -0.86 -3.96 -40.08
C GLY A 152 -1.07 -2.47 -39.86
N SER A 153 -0.52 -2.02 -38.76
CA SER A 153 -0.43 -0.61 -38.42
C SER A 153 0.96 -0.26 -37.87
N LEU A 154 1.39 0.94 -38.20
CA LEU A 154 2.59 1.54 -37.64
C LEU A 154 2.23 2.93 -37.11
N SER A 155 2.47 3.14 -35.83
CA SER A 155 2.27 4.44 -35.19
C SER A 155 3.60 4.97 -34.68
N VAL A 156 3.84 6.27 -34.85
CA VAL A 156 4.98 6.99 -34.27
C VAL A 156 4.42 8.17 -33.50
N GLY A 157 4.88 8.35 -32.28
CA GLY A 157 4.37 9.39 -31.42
C GLY A 157 5.39 9.88 -30.40
N GLY A 158 5.02 10.93 -29.71
CA GLY A 158 5.79 11.48 -28.61
C GLY A 158 4.88 12.09 -27.56
N ASN A 159 5.41 12.18 -26.35
CA ASN A 159 4.74 12.78 -25.21
C ASN A 159 5.69 13.73 -24.48
N LYS A 160 5.14 14.82 -23.97
CA LYS A 160 5.80 15.67 -22.98
C LYS A 160 4.90 15.80 -21.76
N MET A 161 5.37 15.26 -20.63
CA MET A 161 4.75 15.42 -19.32
C MET A 161 5.51 16.47 -18.52
N ASN A 162 4.79 17.35 -17.84
CA ASN A 162 5.35 18.28 -16.86
C ASN A 162 4.46 18.29 -15.61
N ARG A 163 5.06 18.04 -14.45
CA ARG A 163 4.39 18.06 -13.16
C ARG A 163 5.05 19.08 -12.24
N LYS A 164 4.24 19.95 -11.64
CA LYS A 164 4.65 20.89 -10.58
C LYS A 164 3.88 20.57 -9.30
N TYR A 165 4.58 20.56 -8.20
CA TYR A 165 3.98 20.34 -6.89
C TYR A 165 4.55 21.37 -5.91
N ASN A 166 3.63 22.11 -5.25
CA ASN A 166 3.98 23.17 -4.32
C ASN A 166 3.23 22.93 -3.01
N THR A 167 3.92 23.10 -1.90
CA THR A 167 3.29 23.08 -0.58
C THR A 167 3.65 24.33 0.21
N PHE A 168 2.69 24.76 1.01
CA PHE A 168 2.89 25.74 2.07
C PHE A 168 2.19 25.25 3.32
N VAL A 169 2.90 25.13 4.42
CA VAL A 169 2.38 24.72 5.72
C VAL A 169 2.77 25.75 6.76
N ALA A 170 1.80 26.24 7.52
CA ALA A 170 2.01 27.09 8.67
C ALA A 170 1.52 26.36 9.93
N THR A 171 2.28 26.44 11.00
CA THR A 171 1.97 25.81 12.30
C THR A 171 2.15 26.81 13.43
N ALA A 172 1.17 26.89 14.29
CA ALA A 172 1.18 27.59 15.58
C ALA A 172 1.33 26.56 16.69
N GLU A 173 2.36 26.67 17.49
CA GLU A 173 2.59 25.85 18.68
C GLU A 173 2.40 26.72 19.93
N GLY A 174 1.73 26.17 20.95
CA GLY A 174 1.36 26.89 22.16
C GLY A 174 0.30 27.97 21.90
N LEU A 175 -0.98 27.62 22.07
CA LEU A 175 -2.08 28.55 21.82
C LEU A 175 -2.33 29.43 23.07
N ASN A 176 -2.20 30.76 22.93
CA ASN A 176 -2.50 31.70 24.00
C ASN A 176 -3.98 31.63 24.44
N ILE A 177 -4.87 31.45 23.49
CA ILE A 177 -6.30 31.24 23.74
C ILE A 177 -6.63 29.79 23.30
N PRO A 178 -7.05 28.90 24.21
CA PRO A 178 -7.10 27.45 24.00
C PRO A 178 -7.91 26.96 22.80
N GLU A 179 -8.96 27.64 22.41
CA GLU A 179 -9.90 27.20 21.34
C GLU A 179 -9.87 28.13 20.12
N LEU A 180 -8.98 29.10 20.10
CA LEU A 180 -8.79 30.00 18.95
C LEU A 180 -7.76 29.42 17.99
N TYR A 181 -8.21 28.73 16.97
CA TYR A 181 -7.36 28.03 15.99
C TYR A 181 -6.96 28.96 14.83
N THR A 182 -5.99 29.83 15.09
CA THR A 182 -5.36 30.71 14.10
C THR A 182 -3.85 30.69 14.26
N ILE A 183 -3.12 30.99 13.20
CA ILE A 183 -1.64 31.02 13.26
C ILE A 183 -1.14 32.11 14.20
N GLN A 184 -1.81 33.26 14.22
CA GLN A 184 -1.43 34.41 15.07
C GLN A 184 -1.59 34.12 16.57
N ASN A 185 -2.40 33.13 16.95
CA ASN A 185 -2.61 32.76 18.35
C ASN A 185 -1.48 31.90 18.93
N GLY A 186 -0.53 31.45 18.12
CA GLY A 186 0.59 30.61 18.57
C GLY A 186 1.68 31.46 19.26
N ILE A 187 2.21 30.94 20.37
CA ILE A 187 3.42 31.46 21.04
C ILE A 187 4.62 31.30 20.09
N SER A 188 4.71 30.14 19.41
CA SER A 188 5.70 29.89 18.37
C SER A 188 4.99 29.64 17.05
N GLN A 189 5.51 30.25 16.00
CA GLN A 189 4.94 30.12 14.65
C GLN A 189 6.03 29.65 13.69
N THR A 190 5.74 28.60 12.92
CA THR A 190 6.67 28.07 11.93
C THR A 190 5.98 27.97 10.58
N THR A 191 6.75 28.15 9.52
CA THR A 191 6.29 27.95 8.16
C THR A 191 7.24 27.03 7.42
N SER A 192 6.70 26.21 6.53
CA SER A 192 7.47 25.34 5.65
C SER A 192 6.93 25.42 4.23
N THR A 193 7.83 25.50 3.27
CA THR A 193 7.52 25.49 1.85
C THR A 193 8.30 24.38 1.16
N TYR A 194 7.66 23.73 0.21
CA TYR A 194 8.34 22.77 -0.66
C TYR A 194 7.82 22.95 -2.10
N ASN A 195 8.76 23.01 -3.03
CA ASN A 195 8.45 23.13 -4.45
C ASN A 195 9.20 22.05 -5.21
N SER A 196 8.51 21.33 -6.08
CA SER A 196 9.13 20.36 -6.95
C SER A 196 8.58 20.44 -8.36
N GLN A 197 9.45 20.12 -9.33
CA GLN A 197 9.11 20.03 -10.72
C GLN A 197 9.77 18.83 -11.36
N LYS A 198 9.01 18.12 -12.17
CA LYS A 198 9.45 16.96 -12.94
C LYS A 198 8.99 17.11 -14.38
N GLU A 199 9.89 16.84 -15.31
CA GLU A 199 9.58 16.78 -16.75
C GLU A 199 10.06 15.45 -17.32
N VAL A 200 9.22 14.80 -18.12
CA VAL A 200 9.58 13.60 -18.90
C VAL A 200 9.18 13.85 -20.35
N GLN A 201 10.12 13.65 -21.25
CA GLN A 201 9.89 13.67 -22.69
C GLN A 201 10.02 12.24 -23.22
N SER A 202 9.19 11.89 -24.19
CA SER A 202 9.13 10.53 -24.71
C SER A 202 8.97 10.52 -26.21
N LEU A 203 9.67 9.58 -26.87
CA LEU A 203 9.38 9.20 -28.25
C LEU A 203 9.10 7.70 -28.29
N TYR A 204 8.13 7.28 -29.07
CA TYR A 204 7.73 5.88 -29.16
C TYR A 204 7.21 5.50 -30.54
N ALA A 205 7.38 4.24 -30.87
CA ALA A 205 6.81 3.62 -32.04
C ALA A 205 6.07 2.34 -31.65
N LEU A 206 4.94 2.11 -32.30
CA LEU A 206 4.05 0.96 -32.09
C LEU A 206 3.82 0.30 -33.46
N GLY A 207 4.19 -0.94 -33.61
CA GLY A 207 3.95 -1.73 -34.80
C GLY A 207 3.02 -2.91 -34.48
N GLN A 208 1.98 -3.11 -35.28
CA GLN A 208 1.11 -4.26 -35.21
C GLN A 208 1.08 -4.92 -36.58
N LEU A 209 1.25 -6.22 -36.63
CA LEU A 209 1.15 -7.02 -37.84
C LEU A 209 0.26 -8.21 -37.56
N SER A 210 -0.75 -8.42 -38.39
CA SER A 210 -1.58 -9.62 -38.34
C SER A 210 -1.46 -10.41 -39.65
N TRP A 211 -1.40 -11.70 -39.54
CA TRP A 211 -1.46 -12.60 -40.68
C TRP A 211 -2.74 -13.40 -40.63
N ASP A 212 -3.55 -13.19 -41.66
CA ASP A 212 -4.76 -13.96 -41.94
C ASP A 212 -5.75 -14.00 -40.75
N ASN A 213 -5.73 -12.99 -39.87
CA ASN A 213 -6.55 -12.79 -38.66
C ASN A 213 -6.42 -13.88 -37.58
N TYR A 214 -5.38 -14.75 -37.67
CA TYR A 214 -5.14 -15.71 -36.58
C TYR A 214 -3.74 -15.62 -35.95
N LEU A 215 -2.78 -14.96 -36.61
CA LEU A 215 -1.48 -14.70 -36.03
C LEU A 215 -1.27 -13.20 -35.91
N PHE A 216 -0.89 -12.74 -34.73
CA PHE A 216 -0.71 -11.33 -34.38
C PHE A 216 0.66 -11.12 -33.78
N PHE A 217 1.36 -10.10 -34.25
CA PHE A 217 2.65 -9.70 -33.73
C PHE A 217 2.63 -8.20 -33.45
N ASP A 218 2.93 -7.82 -32.19
CA ASP A 218 2.98 -6.42 -31.76
C ASP A 218 4.40 -6.10 -31.29
N VAL A 219 4.89 -4.94 -31.67
CA VAL A 219 6.18 -4.39 -31.25
C VAL A 219 5.97 -2.99 -30.74
N THR A 220 6.52 -2.70 -29.58
CA THR A 220 6.58 -1.33 -29.05
C THR A 220 8.01 -1.00 -28.70
N VAL A 221 8.46 0.19 -29.06
CA VAL A 221 9.73 0.73 -28.65
C VAL A 221 9.50 2.14 -28.12
N ARG A 222 9.96 2.42 -26.91
CA ARG A 222 9.84 3.73 -26.29
C ARG A 222 11.14 4.16 -25.66
N ASN A 223 11.50 5.42 -25.84
CA ASN A 223 12.59 6.07 -25.12
C ASN A 223 12.07 7.26 -24.34
N ASP A 224 12.40 7.31 -23.05
CA ASP A 224 12.08 8.41 -22.17
C ASP A 224 13.35 9.17 -21.77
N TRP A 225 13.20 10.49 -21.62
CA TRP A 225 14.20 11.40 -21.05
C TRP A 225 13.59 12.06 -19.83
N SER A 226 14.11 11.69 -18.64
CA SER A 226 13.62 12.25 -17.38
C SER A 226 14.53 13.32 -16.81
N SER A 227 13.94 14.40 -16.31
CA SER A 227 14.67 15.47 -15.61
C SER A 227 15.18 15.05 -14.22
N THR A 228 14.71 13.94 -13.67
CA THR A 228 15.09 13.45 -12.33
C THR A 228 16.36 12.60 -12.33
N LEU A 229 16.85 12.24 -13.51
CA LEU A 229 18.06 11.43 -13.69
C LEU A 229 19.23 12.26 -14.23
N PRO A 230 20.48 11.88 -13.95
CA PRO A 230 21.66 12.61 -14.40
C PRO A 230 21.78 12.57 -15.92
N LYS A 231 22.42 13.58 -16.50
CA LYS A 231 22.54 13.77 -17.95
C LYS A 231 22.96 12.50 -18.71
N ASN A 232 23.85 11.71 -18.13
CA ASN A 232 24.38 10.49 -18.76
C ASN A 232 23.42 9.28 -18.67
N ASN A 233 22.43 9.31 -17.75
CA ASN A 233 21.50 8.20 -17.49
C ASN A 233 20.02 8.60 -17.65
N ARG A 234 19.73 9.85 -18.07
CA ARG A 234 18.35 10.34 -18.17
C ARG A 234 17.54 9.74 -19.32
N SER A 235 18.26 9.19 -20.32
CA SER A 235 17.68 8.54 -21.50
C SER A 235 17.67 7.03 -21.29
N PHE A 236 16.50 6.42 -21.39
CA PHE A 236 16.36 4.97 -21.25
C PHE A 236 15.34 4.44 -22.25
N LEU A 237 15.79 3.42 -22.99
CA LEU A 237 15.03 2.75 -24.02
C LEU A 237 14.47 1.44 -23.45
N TYR A 238 13.19 1.16 -23.75
CA TYR A 238 12.55 -0.08 -23.36
C TYR A 238 11.59 -0.60 -24.44
N PRO A 239 11.88 -1.79 -24.99
CA PRO A 239 11.04 -2.43 -25.99
C PRO A 239 10.00 -3.35 -25.35
N SER A 240 8.97 -3.67 -26.15
CA SER A 240 8.11 -4.81 -25.89
C SER A 240 7.75 -5.53 -27.19
N PHE A 241 7.54 -6.84 -27.07
CA PHE A 241 7.15 -7.74 -28.18
C PHE A 241 6.04 -8.65 -27.69
N SER A 242 5.01 -8.84 -28.50
CA SER A 242 4.00 -9.82 -28.17
C SER A 242 3.61 -10.64 -29.41
N LEU A 243 3.31 -11.91 -29.18
CA LEU A 243 2.83 -12.85 -30.16
C LEU A 243 1.50 -13.43 -29.69
N GLY A 244 0.47 -13.29 -30.49
CA GLY A 244 -0.85 -13.89 -30.27
C GLY A 244 -1.20 -14.86 -31.40
N TRP A 245 -1.63 -16.05 -31.03
CA TRP A 245 -2.03 -17.10 -31.99
C TRP A 245 -3.43 -17.64 -31.68
N ALA A 246 -4.40 -17.24 -32.50
CA ALA A 246 -5.77 -17.78 -32.47
C ALA A 246 -5.79 -19.17 -33.17
N VAL A 247 -5.52 -20.20 -32.37
CA VAL A 247 -5.32 -21.57 -32.84
C VAL A 247 -6.58 -22.11 -33.51
N THR A 248 -7.73 -21.93 -32.90
CA THR A 248 -9.04 -22.39 -33.46
C THR A 248 -9.35 -21.72 -34.79
N ASP A 249 -9.09 -20.44 -34.94
CA ASP A 249 -9.35 -19.71 -36.18
C ASP A 249 -8.44 -20.22 -37.30
N MET A 250 -7.17 -20.49 -36.98
CA MET A 250 -6.25 -21.12 -37.92
C MET A 250 -6.73 -22.50 -38.34
N LEU A 251 -7.06 -23.38 -37.38
CA LEU A 251 -7.52 -24.75 -37.68
C LEU A 251 -8.77 -24.75 -38.54
N THR A 252 -9.76 -23.92 -38.21
CA THR A 252 -10.99 -23.76 -38.99
C THR A 252 -10.68 -23.32 -40.42
N LYS A 253 -9.75 -22.40 -40.61
CA LYS A 253 -9.35 -21.90 -41.91
C LYS A 253 -8.64 -22.94 -42.75
N PHE A 254 -7.86 -23.80 -42.14
CA PHE A 254 -7.23 -24.95 -42.82
C PHE A 254 -8.16 -26.15 -42.94
N LYS A 255 -9.45 -25.98 -42.61
CA LYS A 255 -10.47 -27.02 -42.67
C LYS A 255 -10.13 -28.26 -41.81
N VAL A 256 -9.35 -28.04 -40.75
CA VAL A 256 -9.13 -29.05 -39.72
C VAL A 256 -10.38 -29.12 -38.86
N ASN A 257 -10.90 -30.31 -38.64
CA ASN A 257 -12.09 -30.47 -37.80
C ASN A 257 -11.77 -30.18 -36.36
N VAL A 258 -12.26 -29.04 -35.86
CA VAL A 258 -12.21 -28.66 -34.43
C VAL A 258 -13.47 -29.24 -33.79
N PRO A 259 -13.36 -30.01 -32.69
CA PRO A 259 -14.53 -30.50 -31.98
C PRO A 259 -15.50 -29.36 -31.60
N GLU A 260 -16.80 -29.57 -31.85
CA GLU A 260 -17.84 -28.52 -31.62
C GLU A 260 -17.89 -28.00 -30.19
N TRP A 261 -17.41 -28.77 -29.21
CA TRP A 261 -17.35 -28.34 -27.83
C TRP A 261 -16.21 -27.36 -27.56
N ILE A 262 -15.23 -27.18 -28.45
CA ILE A 262 -14.19 -26.14 -28.35
C ILE A 262 -14.67 -24.92 -29.14
N SER A 263 -14.98 -23.83 -28.42
CA SER A 263 -15.47 -22.61 -29.04
C SER A 263 -14.34 -21.66 -29.46
N PHE A 264 -13.24 -21.63 -28.72
CA PHE A 264 -12.12 -20.73 -28.96
C PHE A 264 -10.85 -21.24 -28.29
N GLY A 265 -9.70 -21.00 -28.92
CA GLY A 265 -8.39 -21.27 -28.33
C GLY A 265 -7.36 -20.27 -28.86
N LYS A 266 -6.74 -19.51 -27.95
CA LYS A 266 -5.67 -18.54 -28.24
C LYS A 266 -4.50 -18.76 -27.32
N LEU A 267 -3.29 -18.77 -27.88
CA LEU A 267 -2.03 -18.72 -27.15
C LEU A 267 -1.42 -17.33 -27.27
N ARG A 268 -0.72 -16.90 -26.23
CA ARG A 268 0.02 -15.63 -26.22
C ARG A 268 1.35 -15.77 -25.52
N ALA A 269 2.35 -15.07 -26.03
CA ALA A 269 3.64 -14.92 -25.41
C ALA A 269 4.09 -13.48 -25.54
N SER A 270 4.64 -12.89 -24.50
CA SER A 270 5.15 -11.52 -24.54
C SER A 270 6.45 -11.37 -23.76
N TYR A 271 7.26 -10.45 -24.23
CA TYR A 271 8.41 -9.89 -23.53
C TYR A 271 8.25 -8.38 -23.49
N ALA A 272 8.43 -7.79 -22.33
CA ALA A 272 8.37 -6.34 -22.16
C ALA A 272 9.45 -5.85 -21.21
N GLU A 273 10.04 -4.71 -21.53
CA GLU A 273 10.82 -3.93 -20.59
C GLU A 273 10.04 -2.68 -20.22
N ALA A 274 10.17 -2.24 -18.96
CA ALA A 274 9.63 -0.97 -18.46
C ALA A 274 10.71 -0.26 -17.66
N GLY A 275 10.91 1.01 -17.95
CA GLY A 275 11.81 1.87 -17.20
C GLY A 275 11.05 2.74 -16.21
N ASN A 276 11.67 3.02 -15.06
CA ASN A 276 11.17 3.96 -14.07
C ASN A 276 12.29 4.89 -13.62
N ASP A 277 11.96 6.14 -13.39
CA ASP A 277 12.87 7.15 -12.86
C ASP A 277 12.68 7.33 -11.35
N THR A 278 13.20 8.41 -10.77
CA THR A 278 13.11 8.71 -9.35
C THR A 278 12.33 10.00 -9.09
N ASP A 279 12.16 10.34 -7.82
CA ASP A 279 11.65 11.64 -7.40
C ASP A 279 12.63 12.77 -7.74
N PRO A 280 12.16 14.02 -7.88
CA PRO A 280 13.02 15.17 -8.10
C PRO A 280 14.05 15.36 -6.99
N TYR A 281 15.22 15.91 -7.37
CA TYR A 281 16.27 16.38 -6.45
C TYR A 281 17.02 15.30 -5.67
N GLN A 282 17.06 14.06 -6.18
CA GLN A 282 17.83 12.96 -5.58
C GLN A 282 19.32 12.94 -6.02
N LEU A 283 19.73 13.82 -6.92
CA LEU A 283 21.08 13.82 -7.52
C LEU A 283 22.07 14.70 -6.79
N LEU A 284 21.60 15.80 -6.19
CA LEU A 284 22.44 16.83 -5.59
C LEU A 284 22.00 17.08 -4.14
N SER A 285 22.97 17.14 -3.25
CA SER A 285 22.74 17.55 -1.85
C SER A 285 22.38 19.02 -1.78
N VAL A 286 21.23 19.32 -1.19
CA VAL A 286 20.75 20.68 -0.93
C VAL A 286 20.76 20.89 0.57
N LEU A 287 21.39 21.97 1.02
CA LEU A 287 21.38 22.35 2.42
C LEU A 287 19.96 22.79 2.84
N SER A 288 19.51 22.32 3.99
CA SER A 288 18.27 22.77 4.59
C SER A 288 18.54 23.86 5.62
N THR A 289 17.63 24.83 5.73
CA THR A 289 17.69 25.85 6.78
C THR A 289 17.21 25.25 8.11
N VAL A 290 17.95 25.53 9.17
CA VAL A 290 17.60 25.15 10.55
C VAL A 290 17.37 26.42 11.33
N SER A 291 16.16 26.60 11.86
CA SER A 291 15.81 27.70 12.77
C SER A 291 16.14 27.31 14.20
N ASN A 292 16.33 28.33 15.06
CA ASN A 292 16.60 28.19 16.51
C ASN A 292 17.94 27.54 16.89
N MET A 293 19.00 27.87 16.17
CA MET A 293 20.34 27.62 16.67
C MET A 293 20.65 28.52 17.89
N ALA A 294 21.71 28.18 18.63
CA ALA A 294 22.14 28.98 19.80
C ALA A 294 22.21 30.47 19.45
N GLY A 295 21.50 31.31 20.22
CA GLY A 295 21.37 32.75 19.96
C GLY A 295 20.28 33.17 18.98
N GLY A 296 19.35 32.25 18.60
CA GLY A 296 18.22 32.57 17.72
C GLY A 296 18.60 32.75 16.24
N GLN A 297 19.82 32.36 15.87
CA GLN A 297 20.30 32.48 14.48
C GLN A 297 19.80 31.34 13.60
N MET A 298 19.68 31.64 12.30
CA MET A 298 19.38 30.64 11.29
C MET A 298 20.67 29.93 10.88
N GLY A 299 20.66 28.62 10.92
CA GLY A 299 21.74 27.77 10.44
C GLY A 299 21.38 27.03 9.17
N VAL A 300 22.33 26.28 8.67
CA VAL A 300 22.14 25.33 7.55
C VAL A 300 22.63 23.94 7.98
N ALA A 301 21.91 22.91 7.53
CA ALA A 301 22.27 21.52 7.77
C ALA A 301 22.37 20.77 6.45
N GLU A 302 23.32 19.84 6.37
CA GLU A 302 23.34 18.87 5.30
C GLU A 302 22.15 17.89 5.40
N PRO A 303 21.65 17.37 4.28
CA PRO A 303 20.60 16.36 4.31
C PRO A 303 21.12 15.09 5.00
N SER A 304 20.25 14.44 5.76
CA SER A 304 20.58 13.18 6.44
C SER A 304 20.81 12.00 5.46
N THR A 305 20.31 12.12 4.23
CA THR A 305 20.50 11.12 3.17
C THR A 305 21.46 11.65 2.12
N LYS A 306 22.56 10.93 1.88
CA LYS A 306 23.50 11.22 0.82
C LYS A 306 22.87 10.97 -0.54
N THR A 307 22.85 11.97 -1.39
CA THR A 307 22.37 11.89 -2.77
C THR A 307 23.39 11.14 -3.67
N ASN A 308 22.94 10.72 -4.85
CA ASN A 308 23.80 10.02 -5.79
C ASN A 308 23.69 10.65 -7.19
N ALA A 309 24.78 11.31 -7.60
CA ALA A 309 24.88 11.97 -8.89
C ALA A 309 24.90 11.01 -10.10
N ASN A 310 25.03 9.70 -9.88
CA ASN A 310 25.16 8.68 -10.92
C ASN A 310 23.96 7.70 -10.94
N LEU A 311 22.81 8.11 -10.41
CA LEU A 311 21.60 7.26 -10.43
C LEU A 311 21.25 6.82 -11.85
N LYS A 312 20.91 5.54 -11.98
CA LYS A 312 20.40 4.91 -13.20
C LYS A 312 18.89 4.71 -13.07
N PRO A 313 18.15 4.63 -14.19
CA PRO A 313 16.75 4.23 -14.14
C PRO A 313 16.61 2.79 -13.63
N GLU A 314 15.50 2.52 -12.95
CA GLU A 314 15.06 1.16 -12.66
C GLU A 314 14.56 0.51 -13.94
N ILE A 315 14.86 -0.76 -14.14
CA ILE A 315 14.42 -1.53 -15.32
C ILE A 315 13.70 -2.79 -14.84
N ILE A 316 12.48 -2.99 -15.30
CA ILE A 316 11.72 -4.22 -15.09
C ILE A 316 11.66 -4.95 -16.42
N LYS A 317 12.10 -6.21 -16.45
CA LYS A 317 11.96 -7.12 -17.59
C LYS A 317 10.93 -8.17 -17.25
N SER A 318 9.95 -8.34 -18.13
CA SER A 318 8.83 -9.27 -17.93
C SER A 318 8.72 -10.22 -19.11
N MET A 319 8.54 -11.50 -18.82
CA MET A 319 8.08 -12.51 -19.77
C MET A 319 6.74 -13.05 -19.33
N GLU A 320 5.81 -13.17 -20.26
CA GLU A 320 4.47 -13.67 -19.95
C GLU A 320 4.04 -14.68 -21.01
N PHE A 321 3.44 -15.78 -20.56
CA PHE A 321 2.85 -16.82 -21.40
C PHE A 321 1.41 -17.03 -20.97
N GLY A 322 0.49 -17.06 -21.93
CA GLY A 322 -0.91 -17.18 -21.61
C GLY A 322 -1.69 -18.03 -22.63
N ALA A 323 -2.80 -18.58 -22.15
CA ALA A 323 -3.75 -19.32 -22.94
C ALA A 323 -5.18 -18.91 -22.57
N ASP A 324 -5.99 -18.55 -23.57
CA ASP A 324 -7.44 -18.34 -23.44
C ASP A 324 -8.13 -19.48 -24.21
N VAL A 325 -8.87 -20.32 -23.50
CA VAL A 325 -9.59 -21.46 -24.07
C VAL A 325 -11.03 -21.39 -23.63
N ARG A 326 -11.95 -21.52 -24.62
CA ARG A 326 -13.39 -21.46 -24.36
C ARG A 326 -14.11 -22.65 -24.94
N PHE A 327 -15.13 -23.11 -24.24
CA PHE A 327 -15.85 -24.32 -24.50
C PHE A 327 -17.36 -24.09 -24.53
N PHE A 328 -18.10 -24.97 -25.19
CA PHE A 328 -19.57 -25.07 -25.17
C PHE A 328 -20.24 -23.73 -25.51
N ASP A 329 -19.98 -23.17 -26.68
CA ASP A 329 -20.47 -21.87 -27.14
C ASP A 329 -20.13 -20.74 -26.14
N ASN A 330 -18.86 -20.71 -25.68
CA ASN A 330 -18.33 -19.76 -24.68
C ASN A 330 -19.01 -19.84 -23.31
N ARG A 331 -19.68 -20.96 -22.99
CA ARG A 331 -20.26 -21.14 -21.65
C ARG A 331 -19.25 -21.41 -20.55
N LEU A 332 -18.08 -21.93 -20.91
CA LEU A 332 -16.98 -22.18 -20.01
C LEU A 332 -15.69 -21.63 -20.62
N GLY A 333 -15.02 -20.75 -19.93
CA GLY A 333 -13.77 -20.13 -20.37
C GLY A 333 -12.70 -20.21 -19.30
N PHE A 334 -11.45 -20.43 -19.71
CA PHE A 334 -10.26 -20.39 -18.88
C PHE A 334 -9.26 -19.44 -19.53
N ASP A 335 -8.77 -18.49 -18.77
CA ASP A 335 -7.61 -17.68 -19.12
C ASP A 335 -6.54 -17.93 -18.07
N VAL A 336 -5.40 -18.46 -18.50
CA VAL A 336 -4.26 -18.79 -17.65
C VAL A 336 -3.06 -17.99 -18.12
N THR A 337 -2.38 -17.33 -17.19
CA THR A 337 -1.14 -16.61 -17.45
C THR A 337 -0.07 -17.03 -16.45
N TYR A 338 1.11 -17.33 -16.94
CA TYR A 338 2.35 -17.40 -16.18
C TYR A 338 3.20 -16.19 -16.51
N TYR A 339 3.80 -15.58 -15.48
CA TYR A 339 4.73 -14.48 -15.66
C TYR A 339 6.03 -14.66 -14.87
N ASP A 340 7.13 -14.13 -15.42
CA ASP A 340 8.44 -13.95 -14.75
C ASP A 340 8.85 -12.49 -14.94
N LYS A 341 8.97 -11.75 -13.83
CA LYS A 341 9.33 -10.32 -13.79
C LYS A 341 10.60 -10.13 -12.98
N ARG A 342 11.58 -9.45 -13.56
CA ARG A 342 12.89 -9.19 -12.95
C ARG A 342 13.13 -7.70 -12.89
N ALA A 343 13.22 -7.17 -11.68
CA ALA A 343 13.50 -5.76 -11.42
C ALA A 343 14.99 -5.56 -11.15
N TYR A 344 15.61 -4.63 -11.87
CA TYR A 344 17.02 -4.29 -11.77
C TYR A 344 17.21 -2.82 -11.41
N ASN A 345 18.35 -2.51 -10.79
CA ASN A 345 18.77 -1.14 -10.48
C ASN A 345 17.74 -0.37 -9.63
N GLN A 346 17.05 -1.04 -8.69
CA GLN A 346 16.07 -0.37 -7.84
C GLN A 346 16.72 0.79 -7.09
N ILE A 347 16.08 1.96 -7.09
CA ILE A 347 16.55 3.16 -6.42
C ILE A 347 16.07 3.12 -4.99
N ILE A 348 16.96 2.82 -4.07
CA ILE A 348 16.66 2.70 -2.65
C ILE A 348 17.51 3.62 -1.79
N SER A 349 16.94 4.07 -0.67
CA SER A 349 17.68 4.74 0.40
C SER A 349 18.21 3.68 1.37
N MET A 350 19.50 3.41 1.30
CA MET A 350 20.16 2.41 2.15
C MET A 350 20.71 3.09 3.42
N PRO A 351 20.49 2.53 4.61
CA PRO A 351 21.12 3.00 5.84
C PRO A 351 22.66 3.06 5.70
N SER A 352 23.25 4.10 6.24
CA SER A 352 24.69 4.33 6.25
C SER A 352 25.18 4.55 7.67
N SER A 353 26.45 4.26 7.93
CA SER A 353 27.04 4.58 9.25
C SER A 353 27.03 6.08 9.47
N ILE A 354 26.53 6.51 10.62
CA ILE A 354 26.49 7.94 11.04
C ILE A 354 27.87 8.57 11.02
N THR A 355 28.94 7.78 11.18
CA THR A 355 30.34 8.26 11.06
C THR A 355 30.68 8.80 9.68
N SER A 356 29.89 8.46 8.65
CA SER A 356 30.02 9.03 7.30
C SER A 356 29.42 10.44 7.15
N GLY A 357 28.78 10.97 8.18
CA GLY A 357 28.01 12.22 8.16
C GLY A 357 26.57 12.06 7.64
N TYR A 358 26.19 10.86 7.18
CA TYR A 358 24.86 10.57 6.63
C TYR A 358 24.25 9.34 7.31
N SER A 359 22.96 9.39 7.60
CA SER A 359 22.22 8.23 8.12
C SER A 359 21.79 7.26 7.03
N ALA A 360 21.75 7.70 5.77
CA ALA A 360 21.39 6.90 4.60
C ALA A 360 22.07 7.41 3.33
N LYS A 361 22.05 6.61 2.26
CA LYS A 361 22.51 6.99 0.92
C LYS A 361 21.59 6.42 -0.16
N TYR A 362 21.34 7.18 -1.25
CA TYR A 362 20.66 6.67 -2.43
C TYR A 362 21.61 5.84 -3.29
N ILE A 363 21.17 4.65 -3.65
CA ILE A 363 21.90 3.75 -4.55
C ILE A 363 20.96 3.09 -5.54
N ASN A 364 21.50 2.67 -6.69
CA ASN A 364 20.85 1.64 -7.48
C ASN A 364 21.29 0.30 -6.91
N ALA A 365 20.36 -0.49 -6.43
CA ALA A 365 20.66 -1.75 -5.77
C ALA A 365 19.79 -2.87 -6.31
N GLY A 366 20.45 -4.00 -6.45
CA GLY A 366 19.86 -5.29 -6.44
C GLY A 366 19.07 -5.73 -7.66
N ARG A 367 18.70 -6.97 -7.53
CA ARG A 367 17.78 -7.66 -8.41
C ARG A 367 16.73 -8.38 -7.58
N VAL A 368 15.46 -8.13 -7.90
CA VAL A 368 14.32 -8.83 -7.32
C VAL A 368 13.59 -9.56 -8.44
N ASP A 369 13.48 -10.87 -8.31
CA ASP A 369 12.72 -11.70 -9.23
C ASP A 369 11.33 -11.97 -8.65
N ASN A 370 10.30 -11.88 -9.48
CA ASN A 370 8.92 -12.18 -9.16
C ASN A 370 8.36 -13.08 -10.26
N TRP A 371 7.70 -14.17 -9.89
CA TRP A 371 7.03 -15.05 -10.84
C TRP A 371 5.71 -15.53 -10.25
N GLY A 372 4.77 -15.87 -11.12
CA GLY A 372 3.47 -16.28 -10.64
C GLY A 372 2.53 -16.78 -11.71
N TRP A 373 1.36 -17.16 -11.20
CA TRP A 373 0.24 -17.65 -12.00
C TRP A 373 -0.98 -16.81 -11.75
N GLU A 374 -1.67 -16.50 -12.83
CA GLU A 374 -3.00 -15.90 -12.82
C GLU A 374 -3.94 -16.81 -13.58
N LEU A 375 -5.11 -17.06 -12.99
CA LEU A 375 -6.17 -17.87 -13.59
C LEU A 375 -7.48 -17.12 -13.49
N GLN A 376 -8.17 -16.99 -14.62
CA GLN A 376 -9.55 -16.55 -14.67
C GLN A 376 -10.42 -17.65 -15.24
N VAL A 377 -11.48 -18.01 -14.54
CA VAL A 377 -12.51 -18.95 -15.00
C VAL A 377 -13.82 -18.19 -15.11
N ASN A 378 -14.47 -18.31 -16.24
CA ASN A 378 -15.82 -17.78 -16.47
C ASN A 378 -16.74 -18.94 -16.86
N ALA A 379 -17.88 -19.06 -16.21
CA ALA A 379 -18.85 -20.09 -16.50
C ALA A 379 -20.27 -19.52 -16.58
N VAL A 380 -21.04 -20.05 -17.51
CA VAL A 380 -22.48 -19.79 -17.66
C VAL A 380 -23.22 -21.11 -17.55
N PRO A 381 -23.39 -21.68 -16.33
CA PRO A 381 -23.99 -22.99 -16.15
C PRO A 381 -25.41 -23.07 -16.68
N VAL A 382 -26.17 -21.98 -16.55
CA VAL A 382 -27.56 -21.90 -17.02
C VAL A 382 -27.75 -20.65 -17.87
N ARG A 383 -28.27 -20.83 -19.08
CA ARG A 383 -28.71 -19.73 -19.95
C ARG A 383 -29.98 -20.16 -20.67
N THR A 384 -31.10 -19.61 -20.22
CA THR A 384 -32.43 -19.81 -20.82
C THR A 384 -33.13 -18.46 -20.99
N LYS A 385 -34.34 -18.42 -21.48
CA LYS A 385 -35.15 -17.20 -21.60
C LYS A 385 -35.35 -16.51 -20.24
N ASP A 386 -35.61 -17.28 -19.19
CA ASP A 386 -35.97 -16.77 -17.89
C ASP A 386 -34.80 -16.78 -16.89
N TRP A 387 -33.83 -17.64 -17.07
CA TRP A 387 -32.69 -17.81 -16.18
C TRP A 387 -31.38 -17.56 -16.92
N ASP A 388 -30.50 -16.78 -16.28
CA ASP A 388 -29.11 -16.58 -16.69
C ASP A 388 -28.24 -16.59 -15.42
N TRP A 389 -27.32 -17.55 -15.35
CA TRP A 389 -26.42 -17.71 -14.23
C TRP A 389 -24.98 -17.61 -14.70
N ASN A 390 -24.30 -16.56 -14.25
CA ASN A 390 -22.89 -16.30 -14.53
C ASN A 390 -22.08 -16.50 -13.25
N VAL A 391 -20.97 -17.20 -13.36
CA VAL A 391 -20.01 -17.42 -12.28
C VAL A 391 -18.63 -17.11 -12.82
N TRP A 392 -17.82 -16.40 -12.03
CA TRP A 392 -16.42 -16.20 -12.36
C TRP A 392 -15.53 -16.41 -11.14
N VAL A 393 -14.32 -16.90 -11.39
CA VAL A 393 -13.28 -17.10 -10.39
C VAL A 393 -12.00 -16.47 -10.92
N ASN A 394 -11.38 -15.60 -10.13
CA ASN A 394 -10.04 -15.10 -10.35
C ASN A 394 -9.12 -15.67 -9.28
N PHE A 395 -7.97 -16.16 -9.66
CA PHE A 395 -6.95 -16.68 -8.75
C PHE A 395 -5.60 -16.10 -9.15
N ALA A 396 -4.81 -15.70 -8.15
CA ALA A 396 -3.45 -15.22 -8.36
C ALA A 396 -2.52 -15.76 -7.27
N LYS A 397 -1.36 -16.25 -7.71
CA LYS A 397 -0.25 -16.65 -6.84
C LYS A 397 1.01 -15.96 -7.33
N ASN A 398 1.63 -15.14 -6.47
CA ASN A 398 2.92 -14.52 -6.71
C ASN A 398 3.98 -15.11 -5.77
N SER A 399 5.16 -15.35 -6.32
CA SER A 399 6.36 -15.70 -5.55
C SER A 399 7.45 -14.68 -5.87
N SER A 400 8.31 -14.42 -4.90
CA SER A 400 9.41 -13.45 -5.09
C SER A 400 10.70 -13.97 -4.48
N LYS A 401 11.83 -13.47 -4.97
CA LYS A 401 13.15 -13.72 -4.42
C LYS A 401 14.04 -12.50 -4.58
N ILE A 402 14.69 -12.11 -3.50
CA ILE A 402 15.78 -11.15 -3.54
C ILE A 402 17.03 -11.90 -4.03
N VAL A 403 17.44 -11.60 -5.26
CA VAL A 403 18.58 -12.31 -5.87
C VAL A 403 19.88 -11.64 -5.48
N GLU A 404 19.87 -10.32 -5.47
CA GLU A 404 21.04 -9.50 -5.20
C GLU A 404 20.60 -8.18 -4.58
N LEU A 405 21.38 -7.64 -3.67
CA LEU A 405 21.30 -6.26 -3.20
C LEU A 405 22.50 -5.47 -3.73
N THR A 406 23.21 -4.75 -2.90
CA THR A 406 24.48 -4.11 -3.29
C THR A 406 25.66 -4.86 -2.69
N GLU A 407 26.85 -4.69 -3.27
CA GLU A 407 28.07 -5.36 -2.81
C GLU A 407 28.28 -5.22 -1.29
N GLY A 408 28.50 -6.35 -0.61
CA GLY A 408 28.70 -6.42 0.84
C GLY A 408 27.44 -6.25 1.70
N VAL A 409 26.24 -6.21 1.10
CA VAL A 409 24.97 -6.07 1.82
C VAL A 409 24.09 -7.30 1.63
N GLU A 410 23.87 -8.07 2.69
CA GLU A 410 23.04 -9.27 2.66
C GLU A 410 21.57 -8.98 2.99
N SER A 411 21.29 -7.89 3.73
CA SER A 411 19.94 -7.56 4.15
C SER A 411 19.73 -6.05 4.30
N ILE A 412 18.54 -5.57 3.91
CA ILE A 412 18.11 -4.18 4.07
C ILE A 412 16.78 -4.14 4.82
N THR A 413 16.68 -3.26 5.81
CA THR A 413 15.42 -2.98 6.50
C THR A 413 14.55 -2.09 5.61
N LEU A 414 13.37 -2.59 5.23
CA LEU A 414 12.38 -1.88 4.45
C LEU A 414 11.45 -1.04 5.33
N ALA A 415 11.10 -1.57 6.51
CA ALA A 415 10.28 -0.88 7.50
C ALA A 415 10.58 -1.39 8.91
N GLN A 416 10.45 -0.49 9.88
CA GLN A 416 10.53 -0.79 11.32
C GLN A 416 9.34 -0.13 12.01
N PRO A 417 8.26 -0.86 12.28
CA PRO A 417 7.11 -0.32 12.95
C PRO A 417 7.44 0.16 14.36
N MET A 418 7.15 1.41 14.67
CA MET A 418 7.16 1.99 16.03
C MET A 418 8.45 1.80 16.84
N GLY A 419 9.62 1.64 16.19
CA GLY A 419 10.90 1.49 16.89
C GLY A 419 11.05 0.22 17.73
N GLN A 420 10.20 -0.77 17.53
CA GLN A 420 10.23 -2.04 18.25
C GLN A 420 11.07 -3.09 17.51
N ASN A 421 11.34 -4.23 18.16
CA ASN A 421 12.08 -5.36 17.56
C ASN A 421 11.23 -6.13 16.54
N CYS A 422 10.62 -5.40 15.60
CA CYS A 422 9.89 -5.88 14.45
C CYS A 422 10.43 -5.18 13.20
N TYR A 423 10.86 -5.93 12.22
CA TYR A 423 11.45 -5.40 10.99
C TYR A 423 10.88 -6.12 9.78
N VAL A 424 10.50 -5.38 8.76
CA VAL A 424 10.29 -5.95 7.43
C VAL A 424 11.59 -5.81 6.67
N ARG A 425 12.14 -6.90 6.18
CA ARG A 425 13.46 -6.93 5.52
C ARG A 425 13.40 -7.52 4.12
N ALA A 426 14.32 -7.03 3.29
CA ALA A 426 14.76 -7.68 2.07
C ALA A 426 16.12 -8.33 2.33
N THR A 427 16.19 -9.67 2.31
CA THR A 427 17.40 -10.45 2.57
C THR A 427 17.72 -11.28 1.33
N VAL A 428 18.99 -11.28 0.90
CA VAL A 428 19.44 -12.04 -0.28
C VAL A 428 19.14 -13.53 -0.11
N GLY A 429 18.58 -14.14 -1.15
CA GLY A 429 18.17 -15.53 -1.16
C GLY A 429 16.74 -15.78 -0.69
N GLU A 430 16.13 -14.82 -0.01
CA GLU A 430 14.83 -14.94 0.63
C GLU A 430 13.70 -14.26 -0.15
N PRO A 431 12.43 -14.60 0.14
CA PRO A 431 11.27 -13.87 -0.40
C PRO A 431 11.25 -12.39 0.06
N TYR A 432 10.70 -11.52 -0.79
CA TYR A 432 10.49 -10.12 -0.43
C TYR A 432 9.43 -9.98 0.68
N GLY A 433 9.73 -9.11 1.67
CA GLY A 433 8.75 -8.75 2.70
C GLY A 433 8.70 -9.68 3.89
N GLN A 434 9.80 -10.36 4.22
CA GLN A 434 9.90 -11.16 5.44
C GLN A 434 9.86 -10.28 6.69
N ILE A 435 9.13 -10.76 7.69
CA ILE A 435 8.99 -10.14 9.00
C ILE A 435 9.98 -10.80 9.95
N TYR A 436 10.86 -10.00 10.53
CA TYR A 436 11.84 -10.41 11.52
C TYR A 436 11.46 -9.86 12.88
N THR A 437 11.41 -10.71 13.90
CA THR A 437 11.13 -10.30 15.28
C THR A 437 12.05 -10.96 16.27
N ASN A 438 12.12 -10.40 17.49
CA ASN A 438 12.58 -11.09 18.67
C ASN A 438 11.52 -12.10 19.16
N GLY A 439 11.84 -12.92 20.16
CA GLY A 439 10.91 -13.91 20.69
C GLY A 439 11.31 -14.39 22.07
N PHE A 440 10.70 -15.49 22.50
CA PHE A 440 11.14 -16.20 23.71
C PHE A 440 12.50 -16.83 23.48
N LYS A 441 13.32 -16.84 24.53
CA LYS A 441 14.53 -17.66 24.55
C LYS A 441 14.20 -19.08 24.96
N TYR A 442 14.81 -20.06 24.27
CA TYR A 442 14.60 -21.47 24.51
C TYR A 442 15.91 -22.16 24.90
N ASP A 443 15.83 -23.25 25.66
CA ASP A 443 16.92 -24.19 25.84
C ASP A 443 17.05 -25.14 24.63
N ASP A 444 18.06 -26.05 24.69
CA ASP A 444 18.31 -27.05 23.64
C ASP A 444 17.18 -28.09 23.51
N ASN A 445 16.33 -28.23 24.54
CA ASN A 445 15.19 -29.15 24.57
C ASN A 445 13.88 -28.48 24.10
N GLY A 446 13.91 -27.19 23.73
CA GLY A 446 12.75 -26.42 23.29
C GLY A 446 11.88 -25.88 24.43
N ASN A 447 12.33 -25.88 25.67
CA ASN A 447 11.63 -25.27 26.79
C ASN A 447 11.91 -23.76 26.82
N ARG A 448 10.89 -22.94 27.13
CA ARG A 448 11.09 -21.51 27.34
C ARG A 448 11.97 -21.27 28.56
N LEU A 449 12.93 -20.37 28.43
CA LEU A 449 13.78 -19.98 29.55
C LEU A 449 13.14 -18.89 30.39
N VAL A 450 13.21 -19.03 31.68
CA VAL A 450 12.68 -18.11 32.69
C VAL A 450 13.83 -17.66 33.60
N GLY A 451 13.89 -16.39 33.96
CA GLY A 451 14.85 -15.85 34.91
C GLY A 451 14.51 -16.21 36.38
N ASP A 452 15.43 -15.90 37.29
CA ASP A 452 15.21 -16.09 38.74
C ASP A 452 14.06 -15.20 39.28
N ASP A 453 13.69 -14.14 38.52
CA ASP A 453 12.54 -13.28 38.82
C ASP A 453 11.20 -13.85 38.33
N GLY A 454 11.17 -15.06 37.77
CA GLY A 454 9.96 -15.71 37.24
C GLY A 454 9.50 -15.20 35.88
N LYS A 455 10.21 -14.26 35.23
CA LYS A 455 9.85 -13.75 33.93
C LYS A 455 10.53 -14.50 32.79
N TYR A 456 9.85 -14.53 31.63
CA TYR A 456 10.44 -15.06 30.39
C TYR A 456 11.67 -14.25 29.97
N ILE A 457 12.71 -14.96 29.54
CA ILE A 457 13.89 -14.37 28.93
C ILE A 457 13.59 -14.09 27.46
N VAL A 458 13.80 -12.85 27.07
CA VAL A 458 13.63 -12.43 25.66
C VAL A 458 14.91 -12.72 24.89
N ASP A 459 14.78 -13.45 23.78
CA ASP A 459 15.85 -13.57 22.79
C ASP A 459 15.77 -12.41 21.82
N ASN A 460 16.71 -11.47 21.93
CA ASN A 460 16.77 -10.31 21.04
C ASN A 460 17.38 -10.63 19.67
N THR A 461 17.78 -11.87 19.40
CA THR A 461 18.18 -12.31 18.07
C THR A 461 16.97 -12.32 17.15
N LEU A 462 17.06 -11.51 16.10
CA LEU A 462 15.97 -11.38 15.15
C LEU A 462 15.90 -12.65 14.27
N ARG A 463 14.71 -13.25 14.22
CA ARG A 463 14.41 -14.43 13.41
C ARG A 463 13.23 -14.16 12.49
N VAL A 464 13.19 -14.87 11.36
CA VAL A 464 12.02 -14.85 10.48
C VAL A 464 10.82 -15.36 11.25
N SER A 465 9.78 -14.54 11.34
CA SER A 465 8.54 -14.85 12.05
C SER A 465 7.32 -14.88 11.12
N GLY A 466 7.49 -14.51 9.86
CA GLY A 466 6.44 -14.53 8.86
C GLY A 466 6.79 -13.76 7.60
N ASN A 467 5.84 -13.64 6.67
CA ASN A 467 5.95 -12.84 5.45
C ASN A 467 4.67 -12.02 5.26
N MET A 468 4.82 -10.75 4.89
CA MET A 468 3.68 -9.83 4.69
C MET A 468 2.81 -10.16 3.45
N ASN A 469 3.35 -10.94 2.51
CA ASN A 469 2.67 -11.27 1.26
C ASN A 469 1.82 -12.53 1.43
N PRO A 470 0.61 -12.58 0.84
CA PRO A 470 -0.19 -13.79 0.83
C PRO A 470 0.45 -14.87 -0.05
N ASP A 471 0.19 -16.13 0.27
CA ASP A 471 0.57 -17.26 -0.58
C ASP A 471 -0.20 -17.26 -1.89
N TRP A 472 -1.50 -16.88 -1.82
CA TRP A 472 -2.38 -16.67 -2.97
C TRP A 472 -3.61 -15.84 -2.60
N THR A 473 -4.25 -15.30 -3.63
CA THR A 473 -5.53 -14.60 -3.50
C THR A 473 -6.53 -15.14 -4.51
N ALA A 474 -7.82 -15.11 -4.16
CA ALA A 474 -8.89 -15.47 -5.08
C ALA A 474 -10.10 -14.57 -4.90
N GLY A 475 -10.81 -14.34 -6.02
CA GLY A 475 -12.12 -13.71 -6.03
C GLY A 475 -13.14 -14.64 -6.67
N ILE A 476 -14.29 -14.82 -6.05
CA ILE A 476 -15.40 -15.65 -6.55
C ILE A 476 -16.63 -14.76 -6.64
N GLY A 477 -17.09 -14.57 -7.87
CA GLY A 477 -18.31 -13.79 -8.10
C GLY A 477 -19.38 -14.62 -8.80
N SER A 478 -20.62 -14.30 -8.51
CA SER A 478 -21.76 -14.95 -9.14
C SER A 478 -22.89 -13.95 -9.35
N THR A 479 -23.57 -14.05 -10.47
CA THR A 479 -24.81 -13.31 -10.76
C THR A 479 -25.83 -14.27 -11.32
N LEU A 480 -26.94 -14.40 -10.62
CA LEU A 480 -28.09 -15.20 -11.03
C LEU A 480 -29.25 -14.26 -11.36
N ARG A 481 -29.65 -14.25 -12.63
CA ARG A 481 -30.83 -13.51 -13.10
C ARG A 481 -31.99 -14.48 -13.31
N TRP A 482 -33.14 -14.13 -12.74
CA TRP A 482 -34.42 -14.76 -12.98
C TRP A 482 -35.43 -13.73 -13.48
N LYS A 483 -35.76 -13.79 -14.76
CA LYS A 483 -36.59 -12.78 -15.43
C LYS A 483 -36.03 -11.37 -15.18
N ASN A 484 -36.76 -10.56 -14.43
CA ASN A 484 -36.43 -9.18 -14.11
C ASN A 484 -35.69 -9.02 -12.76
N LEU A 485 -35.46 -10.12 -12.04
CA LEU A 485 -34.75 -10.11 -10.76
C LEU A 485 -33.33 -10.65 -10.94
N SER A 486 -32.34 -9.95 -10.41
CA SER A 486 -30.95 -10.38 -10.44
C SER A 486 -30.36 -10.33 -9.04
N PHE A 487 -29.74 -11.43 -8.63
CA PHE A 487 -29.01 -11.56 -7.38
C PHE A 487 -27.52 -11.78 -7.68
N GLY A 488 -26.66 -11.00 -7.04
CA GLY A 488 -25.22 -11.12 -7.21
C GLY A 488 -24.48 -11.07 -5.89
N PHE A 489 -23.30 -11.73 -5.86
CA PHE A 489 -22.35 -11.61 -4.77
C PHE A 489 -20.91 -11.66 -5.26
N LEU A 490 -20.01 -11.11 -4.47
CA LEU A 490 -18.56 -11.21 -4.65
C LEU A 490 -17.92 -11.59 -3.31
N ILE A 491 -17.16 -12.67 -3.33
CA ILE A 491 -16.35 -13.14 -2.20
C ILE A 491 -14.88 -13.00 -2.56
N ASP A 492 -14.12 -12.38 -1.66
CA ASP A 492 -12.66 -12.32 -1.71
C ASP A 492 -12.07 -13.32 -0.73
N VAL A 493 -11.02 -14.01 -1.15
CA VAL A 493 -10.20 -14.88 -0.34
C VAL A 493 -8.76 -14.39 -0.39
N ARG A 494 -8.17 -14.18 0.76
CA ARG A 494 -6.73 -14.04 0.94
C ARG A 494 -6.25 -15.20 1.81
N TYR A 495 -5.30 -15.97 1.32
CA TYR A 495 -4.71 -17.08 2.06
C TYR A 495 -3.24 -16.82 2.33
N GLY A 496 -2.83 -17.02 3.60
CA GLY A 496 -1.47 -16.74 4.05
C GLY A 496 -1.17 -15.24 4.18
N GLY A 497 0.10 -14.99 4.41
CA GLY A 497 0.62 -13.69 4.79
C GLY A 497 0.46 -13.42 6.28
N ASP A 498 1.37 -12.64 6.82
CA ASP A 498 1.44 -12.37 8.25
C ASP A 498 1.42 -10.90 8.55
N VAL A 499 0.95 -10.55 9.75
CA VAL A 499 0.91 -9.18 10.25
C VAL A 499 1.29 -9.11 11.72
N TYR A 500 2.06 -8.10 12.08
CA TYR A 500 2.30 -7.74 13.47
C TYR A 500 1.12 -6.94 14.02
N LEU A 501 0.45 -7.44 15.04
CA LEU A 501 -0.68 -6.78 15.72
C LEU A 501 -0.23 -6.14 17.04
N GLN A 502 0.35 -4.95 16.98
CA GLN A 502 0.74 -4.18 18.16
C GLN A 502 -0.42 -3.92 19.13
N SER A 503 -1.63 -3.72 18.60
CA SER A 503 -2.83 -3.53 19.44
C SER A 503 -3.09 -4.74 20.33
N MET A 504 -2.91 -5.97 19.84
CA MET A 504 -3.07 -7.19 20.63
C MET A 504 -2.01 -7.28 21.72
N MET A 505 -0.74 -6.97 21.39
CA MET A 505 0.33 -6.92 22.38
C MET A 505 -0.02 -5.94 23.53
N ARG A 506 -0.47 -4.74 23.20
CA ARG A 506 -0.84 -3.74 24.20
C ARG A 506 -2.09 -4.13 24.99
N LEU A 507 -3.11 -4.70 24.35
CA LEU A 507 -4.32 -5.20 25.02
C LEU A 507 -3.96 -6.30 26.03
N GLN A 508 -3.14 -7.25 25.64
CA GLN A 508 -2.74 -8.35 26.55
C GLN A 508 -1.85 -7.84 27.69
N SER A 509 -0.81 -7.06 27.37
CA SER A 509 0.10 -6.55 28.39
C SER A 509 -0.56 -5.59 29.38
N ASN A 510 -1.64 -4.91 28.98
CA ASN A 510 -2.46 -4.07 29.87
C ASN A 510 -3.64 -4.81 30.51
N GLY A 511 -3.73 -6.13 30.37
CA GLY A 511 -4.77 -6.92 31.00
C GLY A 511 -6.17 -6.72 30.40
N GLN A 512 -6.27 -6.37 29.12
CA GLN A 512 -7.54 -6.03 28.46
C GLN A 512 -8.14 -7.22 27.67
N THR A 513 -7.40 -8.27 27.44
CA THR A 513 -7.88 -9.45 26.73
C THR A 513 -8.51 -10.47 27.69
N LYS A 514 -9.34 -11.36 27.15
CA LYS A 514 -10.10 -12.34 27.97
C LYS A 514 -9.20 -13.29 28.77
N GLU A 515 -8.12 -13.75 28.17
CA GLU A 515 -7.17 -14.66 28.84
C GLU A 515 -6.49 -14.03 30.06
N THR A 516 -6.37 -12.69 30.08
CA THR A 516 -5.75 -11.99 31.22
C THR A 516 -6.63 -11.95 32.47
N VAL A 517 -7.87 -12.40 32.41
CA VAL A 517 -8.76 -12.53 33.58
C VAL A 517 -8.39 -13.74 34.45
N ALA A 518 -7.80 -14.77 33.82
CA ALA A 518 -7.42 -16.00 34.55
C ALA A 518 -6.43 -15.71 35.69
N GLY A 519 -6.69 -16.24 36.85
CA GLY A 519 -5.87 -16.10 38.05
C GLY A 519 -6.02 -14.78 38.81
N ARG A 520 -6.74 -13.76 38.29
CA ARG A 520 -6.89 -12.46 38.98
C ARG A 520 -7.64 -12.57 40.31
N GLU A 521 -8.81 -13.22 40.31
CA GLU A 521 -9.62 -13.37 41.51
C GLU A 521 -8.88 -14.19 42.55
N GLU A 522 -8.22 -15.30 42.15
CA GLU A 522 -7.42 -16.12 43.01
C GLU A 522 -6.27 -15.32 43.65
N TYR A 523 -5.56 -14.51 42.85
CA TYR A 523 -4.48 -13.67 43.37
C TYR A 523 -4.97 -12.65 44.42
N TYR A 524 -6.05 -11.92 44.16
CA TYR A 524 -6.54 -10.89 45.07
C TYR A 524 -7.25 -11.45 46.31
N THR A 525 -7.67 -12.72 46.26
CA THR A 525 -8.32 -13.37 47.41
C THR A 525 -7.35 -14.21 48.25
N THR A 526 -6.37 -14.89 47.61
CA THR A 526 -5.47 -15.84 48.28
C THR A 526 -4.00 -15.44 48.24
N GLY A 527 -3.64 -14.47 47.41
CA GLY A 527 -2.23 -14.10 47.14
C GLY A 527 -1.52 -15.02 46.15
N LYS A 528 -2.19 -16.06 45.60
CA LYS A 528 -1.56 -17.02 44.69
C LYS A 528 -1.37 -16.41 43.33
N GLY A 529 -0.12 -16.32 42.87
CA GLY A 529 0.27 -15.70 41.62
C GLY A 529 0.19 -16.63 40.40
N LEU A 530 0.57 -16.05 39.24
CA LEU A 530 0.69 -16.77 37.97
C LEU A 530 2.13 -17.22 37.74
N ILE A 531 2.33 -18.44 37.20
CA ILE A 531 3.66 -18.98 36.95
C ILE A 531 3.95 -19.01 35.47
N SER A 532 5.05 -18.39 35.02
CA SER A 532 5.54 -18.48 33.64
C SER A 532 5.98 -19.90 33.33
N GLN A 533 5.34 -20.52 32.33
CA GLN A 533 5.62 -21.92 31.96
C GLN A 533 6.99 -22.02 31.26
N GLY A 534 7.93 -22.74 31.85
CA GLY A 534 9.29 -22.90 31.33
C GLY A 534 10.25 -23.40 32.40
N VAL A 535 11.53 -23.40 32.09
CA VAL A 535 12.61 -23.83 32.99
C VAL A 535 13.47 -22.62 33.38
N ASN A 536 13.90 -22.61 34.64
CA ASN A 536 14.81 -21.59 35.14
C ASN A 536 16.17 -21.70 34.44
N VAL A 537 16.68 -20.60 33.91
CA VAL A 537 17.91 -20.55 33.10
C VAL A 537 19.16 -21.00 33.86
N ASN A 538 19.20 -20.81 35.18
CA ASN A 538 20.36 -21.14 36.04
C ASN A 538 20.30 -22.55 36.59
N THR A 539 19.11 -23.08 36.88
CA THR A 539 18.95 -24.40 37.52
C THR A 539 18.51 -25.50 36.55
N GLY A 540 17.94 -25.15 35.39
CA GLY A 540 17.34 -26.11 34.45
C GLY A 540 16.07 -26.80 34.98
N LEU A 541 15.58 -26.42 36.15
CA LEU A 541 14.37 -26.98 36.76
C LEU A 541 13.12 -26.20 36.32
N PRO A 542 11.92 -26.80 36.36
CA PRO A 542 10.67 -26.08 36.10
C PRO A 542 10.53 -24.83 36.96
N ASN A 543 10.10 -23.74 36.39
CA ASN A 543 9.87 -22.50 37.12
C ASN A 543 8.72 -22.67 38.12
N THR A 544 8.92 -22.18 39.34
CA THR A 544 7.93 -22.20 40.43
C THR A 544 7.66 -20.79 40.99
N VAL A 545 8.28 -19.77 40.42
CA VAL A 545 8.14 -18.38 40.89
C VAL A 545 6.79 -17.85 40.48
N GLU A 546 6.01 -17.41 41.46
CA GLU A 546 4.71 -16.80 41.27
C GLU A 546 4.85 -15.27 41.00
N LEU A 547 4.13 -14.80 40.03
CA LEU A 547 4.06 -13.39 39.63
C LEU A 547 2.64 -12.85 39.86
N ASP A 548 2.53 -11.61 40.31
CA ASP A 548 1.24 -10.94 40.28
C ASP A 548 0.73 -10.80 38.82
N PRO A 549 -0.60 -10.74 38.60
CA PRO A 549 -1.16 -10.69 37.25
C PRO A 549 -0.66 -9.54 36.39
N THR A 550 -0.36 -8.37 36.98
CA THR A 550 0.14 -7.20 36.25
C THR A 550 1.56 -7.47 35.71
N THR A 551 2.43 -7.99 36.55
CA THR A 551 3.81 -8.38 36.18
C THR A 551 3.79 -9.51 35.15
N TYR A 552 2.95 -10.55 35.40
CA TYR A 552 2.84 -11.72 34.50
C TYR A 552 2.43 -11.30 33.09
N TRP A 553 1.37 -10.51 32.93
CA TRP A 553 0.89 -10.10 31.62
C TRP A 553 1.72 -8.97 31.03
N GLY A 554 2.28 -8.09 31.87
CA GLY A 554 3.14 -6.99 31.47
C GLY A 554 4.42 -7.43 30.76
N GLN A 555 4.98 -8.61 31.12
CA GLN A 555 6.20 -9.14 30.50
C GLN A 555 6.08 -9.42 28.99
N PHE A 556 4.86 -9.64 28.47
CA PHE A 556 4.61 -9.92 27.07
C PHE A 556 4.80 -8.69 26.17
N TYR A 557 4.83 -7.48 26.73
CA TYR A 557 5.00 -6.24 25.95
C TYR A 557 6.27 -6.21 25.10
N GLY A 558 7.32 -6.92 25.45
CA GLY A 558 8.60 -6.92 24.71
C GLY A 558 8.80 -8.13 23.79
N ILE A 559 7.87 -9.08 23.75
CA ILE A 559 8.01 -10.35 23.04
C ILE A 559 7.20 -10.29 21.73
N ILE A 560 7.77 -9.64 20.71
CA ILE A 560 7.05 -9.25 19.50
C ILE A 560 6.58 -10.45 18.67
N GLY A 561 7.40 -11.51 18.58
CA GLY A 561 7.08 -12.72 17.82
C GLY A 561 5.80 -13.43 18.27
N ASN A 562 5.35 -13.18 19.51
CA ASN A 562 4.09 -13.72 20.02
C ASN A 562 2.84 -13.06 19.39
N TYR A 563 3.03 -11.98 18.61
CA TYR A 563 1.96 -11.16 18.05
C TYR A 563 2.02 -11.05 16.52
N ILE A 564 2.64 -12.05 15.91
CA ILE A 564 2.56 -12.26 14.47
C ILE A 564 1.36 -13.17 14.20
N TYR A 565 0.43 -12.67 13.40
CA TYR A 565 -0.83 -13.35 13.10
C TYR A 565 -0.96 -13.58 11.60
N ASP A 566 -1.46 -14.76 11.25
CA ASP A 566 -1.88 -15.10 9.89
C ASP A 566 -3.01 -14.17 9.43
N THR A 567 -2.93 -13.65 8.20
CA THR A 567 -3.92 -12.75 7.61
C THR A 567 -4.94 -13.46 6.72
N THR A 568 -4.98 -14.78 6.73
CA THR A 568 -5.97 -15.57 6.00
C THR A 568 -7.38 -15.10 6.34
N ASN A 569 -8.13 -14.75 5.32
CA ASN A 569 -9.50 -14.29 5.50
C ASN A 569 -10.36 -14.53 4.27
N VAL A 570 -11.67 -14.67 4.52
CA VAL A 570 -12.73 -14.72 3.50
C VAL A 570 -13.67 -13.55 3.76
N ARG A 571 -13.94 -12.75 2.73
CA ARG A 571 -14.77 -11.55 2.85
C ARG A 571 -15.90 -11.56 1.84
N LEU A 572 -17.12 -11.39 2.29
CA LEU A 572 -18.20 -10.99 1.43
C LEU A 572 -18.03 -9.50 1.09
N ARG A 573 -17.58 -9.21 -0.16
CA ARG A 573 -17.30 -7.85 -0.64
C ARG A 573 -18.52 -7.13 -1.11
N GLU A 574 -19.36 -7.87 -1.81
CA GLU A 574 -20.54 -7.32 -2.45
C GLU A 574 -21.68 -8.30 -2.35
N LEU A 575 -22.85 -7.75 -2.09
CA LEU A 575 -24.14 -8.43 -2.17
C LEU A 575 -25.11 -7.46 -2.83
N ASN A 576 -25.65 -7.84 -3.98
CA ASN A 576 -26.59 -7.00 -4.69
C ASN A 576 -27.86 -7.75 -5.06
N LEU A 577 -28.97 -7.04 -5.00
CA LEU A 577 -30.26 -7.49 -5.48
C LEU A 577 -30.83 -6.39 -6.37
N THR A 578 -31.01 -6.70 -7.64
CA THR A 578 -31.49 -5.75 -8.64
C THR A 578 -32.81 -6.22 -9.20
N TRP A 579 -33.79 -5.36 -9.21
CA TRP A 579 -35.06 -5.59 -9.86
C TRP A 579 -35.26 -4.58 -10.99
N THR A 580 -35.26 -5.07 -12.22
CA THR A 580 -35.57 -4.28 -13.41
C THR A 580 -37.07 -4.15 -13.52
N LEU A 581 -37.58 -2.94 -13.36
CA LEU A 581 -39.01 -2.67 -13.44
C LEU A 581 -39.51 -2.93 -14.87
N PRO A 582 -40.71 -3.52 -15.05
CA PRO A 582 -41.26 -3.80 -16.36
C PRO A 582 -41.48 -2.52 -17.19
N ASP A 583 -41.07 -2.48 -18.43
CA ASP A 583 -41.23 -1.33 -19.35
C ASP A 583 -42.68 -0.85 -19.46
N LYS A 584 -43.63 -1.77 -19.31
CA LYS A 584 -45.07 -1.46 -19.34
C LYS A 584 -45.50 -0.45 -18.28
N TRP A 585 -44.77 -0.35 -17.16
CA TRP A 585 -45.08 0.61 -16.09
C TRP A 585 -44.67 2.04 -16.47
N PHE A 586 -43.73 2.17 -17.36
CA PHE A 586 -43.19 3.46 -17.79
C PHE A 586 -43.60 3.88 -19.22
N ALA A 587 -44.33 3.02 -19.92
CA ALA A 587 -44.75 3.26 -21.32
C ALA A 587 -45.50 4.57 -21.56
N LYS A 588 -46.11 5.17 -20.50
CA LYS A 588 -46.82 6.44 -20.54
C LYS A 588 -46.13 7.57 -19.77
N THR A 589 -44.90 7.38 -19.32
CA THR A 589 -44.12 8.37 -18.57
C THR A 589 -42.97 8.92 -19.40
N ILE A 590 -42.41 10.05 -18.97
CA ILE A 590 -41.21 10.66 -19.57
C ILE A 590 -39.94 9.87 -19.26
N ILE A 591 -39.98 8.97 -18.27
CA ILE A 591 -38.87 8.11 -17.86
C ILE A 591 -38.85 6.89 -18.78
N ARG A 592 -37.80 6.77 -19.59
CA ARG A 592 -37.53 5.60 -20.45
C ARG A 592 -36.27 4.90 -20.01
#